data_772f2f104edcc7c5aa89595bb23c942f
#
_entry.id   772f2f104edcc7c5aa89595bb23c942f
#
_cell.length_a   1.000
_cell.length_b   1.000
_cell.length_c   1.000
_cell.angle_alpha   90.00
_cell.angle_beta   90.00
_cell.angle_gamma   90.00
#
_symmetry.space_group_name_H-M   'P 1'
#
loop_
_entity.id
_entity.type
_entity.pdbx_description
1 polymer ?
#
loop_
_entity_poly.entity_id
_entity_poly.type
_entity_poly.pdbx_seq_one_letter_code
_entity_poly.pdbx_strand_id
1 'polypeptide(L)'
;KLLLHHLVEMTDAYSLSESDIAMYSTASALHDIGKISIDGDILNKPGRLTPEEFEIIKTHALIGAEMLEQLPFYSDNPLIHAAYEICRWHHERYDGSGYPDGLKGEEIPIAAQVVSIVDVYDALTSPRVYKKAYSHEKAMQMILTGECGVFQPLLLDCFCDIQEEVRKVTQEKSEKEGKISGFELTDLKETLKNSHLIGDLKPEKNH
;
A
#
# COMPACT_ATOMS: atom_id res chain seq x y z
N LYS A 1 6.24 3.26 9.46
CA LYS A 1 7.34 3.39 10.40
C LYS A 1 6.99 4.38 11.51
N LEU A 2 6.65 5.65 11.20
CA LEU A 2 6.28 6.68 12.20
C LEU A 2 5.22 6.17 13.19
N LEU A 3 4.11 5.62 12.70
CA LEU A 3 3.03 5.13 13.53
C LEU A 3 3.46 3.99 14.48
N LEU A 4 4.34 3.09 14.04
CA LEU A 4 4.87 2.02 14.90
C LEU A 4 5.78 2.58 16.02
N HIS A 5 6.63 3.56 15.71
CA HIS A 5 7.44 4.21 16.76
C HIS A 5 6.55 4.89 17.79
N HIS A 6 5.57 5.68 17.34
CA HIS A 6 4.68 6.37 18.27
C HIS A 6 3.83 5.39 19.09
N LEU A 7 3.38 4.29 18.50
CA LEU A 7 2.62 3.25 19.20
C LEU A 7 3.42 2.67 20.37
N VAL A 8 4.70 2.32 20.20
CA VAL A 8 5.52 1.76 21.28
C VAL A 8 5.90 2.81 22.35
N GLU A 9 5.87 4.11 22.02
CA GLU A 9 6.03 5.20 22.99
C GLU A 9 4.76 5.42 23.82
N MET A 10 3.58 5.17 23.23
CA MET A 10 2.29 5.42 23.88
C MET A 10 1.81 4.26 24.76
N THR A 11 2.32 3.04 24.57
CA THR A 11 1.81 1.87 25.30
C THR A 11 2.85 0.76 25.44
N ASP A 12 2.81 0.08 26.57
CA ASP A 12 3.57 -1.16 26.82
C ASP A 12 2.89 -2.42 26.24
N ALA A 13 1.70 -2.28 25.61
CA ALA A 13 0.96 -3.42 25.08
C ALA A 13 1.67 -4.08 23.91
N TYR A 14 2.52 -3.35 23.17
CA TYR A 14 3.29 -3.84 22.05
C TYR A 14 4.79 -3.68 22.30
N SER A 15 5.47 -4.80 22.53
CA SER A 15 6.93 -4.80 22.74
C SER A 15 7.64 -5.03 21.41
N LEU A 16 7.82 -3.94 20.62
CA LEU A 16 8.50 -3.98 19.32
C LEU A 16 9.87 -3.32 19.44
N SER A 17 10.91 -4.03 19.00
CA SER A 17 12.25 -3.47 18.87
C SER A 17 12.38 -2.60 17.62
N GLU A 18 13.44 -1.80 17.52
CA GLU A 18 13.78 -1.06 16.31
C GLU A 18 13.94 -1.97 15.08
N SER A 19 14.44 -3.19 15.29
CA SER A 19 14.55 -4.19 14.23
C SER A 19 13.18 -4.70 13.77
N ASP A 20 12.22 -4.87 14.67
CA ASP A 20 10.85 -5.27 14.32
C ASP A 20 10.15 -4.17 13.54
N ILE A 21 10.28 -2.91 13.98
CA ILE A 21 9.72 -1.75 13.28
C ILE A 21 10.32 -1.60 11.88
N ALA A 22 11.63 -1.78 11.73
CA ALA A 22 12.29 -1.75 10.43
C ALA A 22 11.84 -2.91 9.53
N MET A 23 11.69 -4.10 10.09
CA MET A 23 11.19 -5.29 9.39
C MET A 23 9.75 -5.08 8.90
N TYR A 24 8.82 -4.65 9.75
CA TYR A 24 7.44 -4.38 9.36
C TYR A 24 7.34 -3.28 8.31
N SER A 25 8.18 -2.23 8.44
CA SER A 25 8.25 -1.17 7.43
C SER A 25 8.71 -1.69 6.07
N THR A 26 9.66 -2.64 6.04
CA THR A 26 10.12 -3.28 4.79
C THR A 26 9.07 -4.24 4.25
N ALA A 27 8.50 -5.08 5.10
CA ALA A 27 7.46 -6.04 4.74
C ALA A 27 6.21 -5.38 4.14
N SER A 28 5.86 -4.18 4.63
CA SER A 28 4.71 -3.43 4.14
C SER A 28 4.76 -3.08 2.65
N ALA A 29 5.95 -3.03 2.04
CA ALA A 29 6.09 -2.82 0.60
C ALA A 29 5.47 -3.94 -0.25
N LEU A 30 5.24 -5.12 0.34
CA LEU A 30 4.69 -6.29 -0.34
C LEU A 30 3.18 -6.46 -0.13
N HIS A 31 2.50 -5.56 0.60
CA HIS A 31 1.07 -5.72 0.94
C HIS A 31 0.17 -5.96 -0.28
N ASP A 32 0.51 -5.39 -1.40
CA ASP A 32 -0.24 -5.41 -2.65
C ASP A 32 0.34 -6.34 -3.72
N ILE A 33 1.32 -7.22 -3.38
CA ILE A 33 2.03 -8.05 -4.38
C ILE A 33 1.05 -8.91 -5.21
N GLY A 34 -0.04 -9.36 -4.62
CA GLY A 34 -1.06 -10.18 -5.29
C GLY A 34 -1.81 -9.45 -6.42
N LYS A 35 -1.73 -8.12 -6.50
CA LYS A 35 -2.32 -7.35 -7.61
C LYS A 35 -1.73 -7.72 -8.97
N ILE A 36 -0.53 -8.31 -9.01
CA ILE A 36 0.07 -8.83 -10.24
C ILE A 36 -0.79 -9.92 -10.91
N SER A 37 -1.62 -10.62 -10.15
CA SER A 37 -2.52 -11.67 -10.65
C SER A 37 -3.91 -11.17 -11.02
N ILE A 38 -4.20 -9.89 -10.81
CA ILE A 38 -5.48 -9.29 -11.17
C ILE A 38 -5.44 -8.83 -12.62
N ASP A 39 -6.53 -9.09 -13.35
CA ASP A 39 -6.68 -8.64 -14.73
C ASP A 39 -6.48 -7.13 -14.85
N GLY A 40 -5.63 -6.71 -15.79
CA GLY A 40 -5.28 -5.31 -16.00
C GLY A 40 -6.48 -4.43 -16.36
N ASP A 41 -7.49 -4.96 -17.04
CA ASP A 41 -8.70 -4.23 -17.40
C ASP A 41 -9.57 -3.95 -16.17
N ILE A 42 -9.55 -4.83 -15.17
CA ILE A 42 -10.22 -4.63 -13.90
C ILE A 42 -9.40 -3.67 -13.02
N LEU A 43 -8.10 -3.93 -12.88
CA LEU A 43 -7.21 -3.16 -12.02
C LEU A 43 -7.12 -1.68 -12.44
N ASN A 44 -7.09 -1.43 -13.75
CA ASN A 44 -6.96 -0.08 -14.33
C ASN A 44 -8.27 0.46 -14.89
N LYS A 45 -9.40 -0.12 -14.51
CA LYS A 45 -10.71 0.27 -15.04
C LYS A 45 -10.97 1.77 -14.87
N PRO A 46 -11.31 2.49 -15.96
CA PRO A 46 -11.68 3.89 -15.90
C PRO A 46 -13.09 4.09 -15.33
N GLY A 47 -13.27 3.97 -14.01
CA GLY A 47 -14.56 4.16 -13.38
C GLY A 47 -14.74 3.30 -12.12
N ARG A 48 -15.99 3.22 -11.68
CA ARG A 48 -16.33 2.38 -10.52
C ARG A 48 -16.32 0.91 -10.92
N LEU A 49 -15.78 0.07 -10.03
CA LEU A 49 -15.89 -1.38 -10.16
C LEU A 49 -17.34 -1.82 -9.94
N THR A 50 -17.75 -2.87 -10.66
CA THR A 50 -18.98 -3.59 -10.31
C THR A 50 -18.76 -4.39 -9.01
N PRO A 51 -19.83 -4.87 -8.35
CA PRO A 51 -19.67 -5.75 -7.19
C PRO A 51 -18.80 -6.99 -7.50
N GLU A 52 -18.99 -7.60 -8.66
CA GLU A 52 -18.24 -8.78 -9.09
C GLU A 52 -16.76 -8.46 -9.33
N GLU A 53 -16.45 -7.35 -9.98
CA GLU A 53 -15.06 -6.89 -10.18
C GLU A 53 -14.39 -6.54 -8.84
N PHE A 54 -15.16 -5.98 -7.89
CA PHE A 54 -14.63 -5.71 -6.55
C PHE A 54 -14.30 -7.01 -5.81
N GLU A 55 -15.11 -8.07 -5.93
CA GLU A 55 -14.79 -9.38 -5.37
C GLU A 55 -13.48 -9.92 -5.98
N ILE A 56 -13.25 -9.73 -7.29
CA ILE A 56 -11.98 -10.10 -7.93
C ILE A 56 -10.82 -9.30 -7.35
N ILE A 57 -10.96 -7.98 -7.18
CA ILE A 57 -9.90 -7.16 -6.57
C ILE A 57 -9.56 -7.65 -5.15
N LYS A 58 -10.55 -8.01 -4.34
CA LYS A 58 -10.31 -8.50 -2.97
C LYS A 58 -9.40 -9.74 -2.91
N THR A 59 -9.40 -10.55 -3.96
CA THR A 59 -8.56 -11.77 -4.00
C THR A 59 -7.06 -11.47 -3.94
N HIS A 60 -6.61 -10.25 -4.24
CA HIS A 60 -5.18 -9.93 -4.21
C HIS A 60 -4.54 -10.16 -2.83
N ALA A 61 -5.28 -9.92 -1.74
CA ALA A 61 -4.78 -10.13 -0.40
C ALA A 61 -4.46 -11.61 -0.14
N LEU A 62 -5.37 -12.51 -0.53
CA LEU A 62 -5.19 -13.94 -0.39
C LEU A 62 -4.12 -14.48 -1.36
N ILE A 63 -4.20 -14.12 -2.63
CA ILE A 63 -3.24 -14.57 -3.65
C ILE A 63 -1.82 -14.10 -3.31
N GLY A 64 -1.65 -12.85 -2.89
CA GLY A 64 -0.34 -12.34 -2.49
C GLY A 64 0.23 -13.05 -1.26
N ALA A 65 -0.62 -13.37 -0.28
CA ALA A 65 -0.22 -14.17 0.87
C ALA A 65 0.21 -15.60 0.44
N GLU A 66 -0.56 -16.26 -0.43
CA GLU A 66 -0.21 -17.58 -0.98
C GLU A 66 1.13 -17.55 -1.75
N MET A 67 1.38 -16.49 -2.54
CA MET A 67 2.67 -16.30 -3.24
C MET A 67 3.83 -16.22 -2.25
N LEU A 68 3.67 -15.50 -1.13
CA LEU A 68 4.70 -15.37 -0.10
C LEU A 68 4.91 -16.68 0.67
N GLU A 69 3.85 -17.43 0.97
CA GLU A 69 3.89 -18.71 1.64
C GLU A 69 4.64 -19.77 0.82
N GLN A 70 4.56 -19.72 -0.51
CA GLN A 70 5.26 -20.64 -1.41
C GLN A 70 6.77 -20.37 -1.53
N LEU A 71 7.29 -19.28 -0.95
CA LEU A 71 8.71 -19.01 -0.98
C LEU A 71 9.50 -20.03 -0.13
N PRO A 72 10.65 -20.53 -0.61
CA PRO A 72 11.42 -21.56 0.08
C PRO A 72 11.85 -21.22 1.51
N PHE A 73 11.87 -19.93 1.85
CA PHE A 73 12.31 -19.42 3.15
C PHE A 73 11.17 -18.90 4.03
N TYR A 74 9.91 -19.18 3.66
CA TYR A 74 8.74 -18.68 4.39
C TYR A 74 8.79 -19.03 5.88
N SER A 75 9.07 -20.32 6.21
CA SER A 75 9.06 -20.81 7.58
C SER A 75 10.13 -20.19 8.49
N ASP A 76 11.27 -19.81 7.91
CA ASP A 76 12.49 -19.46 8.67
C ASP A 76 12.85 -17.98 8.55
N ASN A 77 12.11 -17.20 7.76
CA ASN A 77 12.38 -15.79 7.51
C ASN A 77 11.29 -14.87 8.11
N PRO A 78 11.57 -14.22 9.25
CA PRO A 78 10.60 -13.33 9.90
C PRO A 78 10.07 -12.22 9.00
N LEU A 79 10.88 -11.70 8.06
CA LEU A 79 10.45 -10.67 7.11
C LEU A 79 9.37 -11.20 6.17
N ILE A 80 9.55 -12.42 5.63
CA ILE A 80 8.56 -13.02 4.72
C ILE A 80 7.27 -13.36 5.47
N HIS A 81 7.38 -13.85 6.71
CA HIS A 81 6.22 -14.10 7.56
C HIS A 81 5.44 -12.80 7.86
N ALA A 82 6.13 -11.73 8.23
CA ALA A 82 5.51 -10.42 8.42
C ALA A 82 4.87 -9.88 7.13
N ALA A 83 5.51 -10.08 5.98
CA ALA A 83 4.95 -9.70 4.69
C ALA A 83 3.68 -10.50 4.35
N TYR A 84 3.66 -11.80 4.66
CA TYR A 84 2.46 -12.64 4.53
C TYR A 84 1.30 -12.10 5.36
N GLU A 85 1.53 -11.87 6.66
CA GLU A 85 0.50 -11.36 7.57
C GLU A 85 -0.05 -10.00 7.10
N ILE A 86 0.83 -9.09 6.71
CA ILE A 86 0.45 -7.78 6.20
C ILE A 86 -0.33 -7.94 4.90
N CYS A 87 0.17 -8.71 3.94
CA CYS A 87 -0.48 -8.92 2.64
C CYS A 87 -1.88 -9.51 2.80
N ARG A 88 -2.03 -10.54 3.64
CA ARG A 88 -3.29 -11.23 3.86
C ARG A 88 -4.32 -10.34 4.55
N TRP A 89 -3.90 -9.57 5.59
CA TRP A 89 -4.84 -8.98 6.54
C TRP A 89 -4.87 -7.44 6.58
N HIS A 90 -4.18 -6.73 5.71
CA HIS A 90 -4.25 -5.26 5.69
C HIS A 90 -5.63 -4.70 5.30
N HIS A 91 -6.51 -5.51 4.76
CA HIS A 91 -7.91 -5.16 4.49
C HIS A 91 -8.90 -5.66 5.55
N GLU A 92 -8.43 -6.31 6.60
CA GLU A 92 -9.27 -6.59 7.76
C GLU A 92 -9.65 -5.30 8.47
N ARG A 93 -10.74 -5.34 9.21
CA ARG A 93 -11.26 -4.21 9.98
C ARG A 93 -11.49 -4.64 11.42
N TYR A 94 -11.21 -3.75 12.35
CA TYR A 94 -11.21 -4.06 13.78
C TYR A 94 -12.56 -4.60 14.31
N ASP A 95 -13.67 -4.28 13.62
CA ASP A 95 -15.01 -4.79 13.90
C ASP A 95 -15.32 -6.16 13.24
N GLY A 96 -14.41 -6.70 12.43
CA GLY A 96 -14.59 -7.94 11.67
C GLY A 96 -15.33 -7.78 10.34
N SER A 97 -15.57 -6.55 9.88
CA SER A 97 -16.23 -6.29 8.59
C SER A 97 -15.27 -6.34 7.40
N GLY A 98 -13.99 -6.64 7.65
CA GLY A 98 -12.93 -6.71 6.64
C GLY A 98 -12.91 -8.01 5.85
N TYR A 99 -11.83 -8.23 5.13
CA TYR A 99 -11.56 -9.43 4.33
C TYR A 99 -10.06 -9.75 4.31
N PRO A 100 -9.64 -10.98 4.01
CA PRO A 100 -10.39 -12.13 3.48
C PRO A 100 -11.03 -13.03 4.56
N ASP A 101 -10.53 -13.00 5.80
CA ASP A 101 -10.87 -13.98 6.84
C ASP A 101 -11.92 -13.45 7.84
N GLY A 102 -12.20 -12.15 7.85
CA GLY A 102 -13.12 -11.51 8.80
C GLY A 102 -12.59 -11.49 10.23
N LEU A 103 -11.28 -11.39 10.41
CA LEU A 103 -10.63 -11.28 11.71
C LEU A 103 -11.11 -10.04 12.47
N LYS A 104 -11.18 -10.15 13.81
CA LYS A 104 -11.72 -9.08 14.64
C LYS A 104 -10.79 -8.73 15.79
N GLY A 105 -10.68 -7.43 16.06
CA GLY A 105 -9.91 -6.94 17.21
C GLY A 105 -8.44 -7.34 17.09
N GLU A 106 -7.91 -7.89 18.17
CA GLU A 106 -6.50 -8.31 18.29
C GLU A 106 -6.17 -9.63 17.56
N GLU A 107 -7.14 -10.28 16.92
CA GLU A 107 -6.86 -11.38 16.00
C GLU A 107 -6.11 -10.88 14.75
N ILE A 108 -6.25 -9.59 14.43
CA ILE A 108 -5.52 -8.95 13.32
C ILE A 108 -4.12 -8.60 13.81
N PRO A 109 -3.04 -9.11 13.20
CA PRO A 109 -1.67 -8.74 13.57
C PRO A 109 -1.46 -7.23 13.54
N ILE A 110 -0.75 -6.70 14.54
CA ILE A 110 -0.54 -5.24 14.66
C ILE A 110 0.09 -4.61 13.41
N ALA A 111 1.00 -5.31 12.75
CA ALA A 111 1.62 -4.84 11.52
C ALA A 111 0.57 -4.66 10.40
N ALA A 112 -0.39 -5.58 10.27
CA ALA A 112 -1.49 -5.47 9.32
C ALA A 112 -2.45 -4.33 9.68
N GLN A 113 -2.78 -4.15 10.97
CA GLN A 113 -3.62 -3.04 11.44
C GLN A 113 -2.98 -1.68 11.11
N VAL A 114 -1.67 -1.53 11.34
CA VAL A 114 -0.92 -0.30 11.02
C VAL A 114 -0.90 -0.04 9.51
N VAL A 115 -0.66 -1.07 8.69
CA VAL A 115 -0.68 -0.92 7.23
C VAL A 115 -2.08 -0.58 6.74
N SER A 116 -3.13 -1.17 7.31
CA SER A 116 -4.53 -0.90 6.98
C SER A 116 -4.90 0.58 7.07
N ILE A 117 -4.54 1.26 8.17
CA ILE A 117 -4.86 2.68 8.35
C ILE A 117 -4.02 3.57 7.42
N VAL A 118 -2.73 3.24 7.22
CA VAL A 118 -1.82 4.00 6.37
C VAL A 118 -2.20 3.84 4.89
N ASP A 119 -2.57 2.64 4.44
CA ASP A 119 -3.03 2.39 3.06
C ASP A 119 -4.30 3.18 2.75
N VAL A 120 -5.27 3.17 3.68
CA VAL A 120 -6.49 3.98 3.52
C VAL A 120 -6.16 5.48 3.42
N TYR A 121 -5.26 5.98 4.27
CA TYR A 121 -4.85 7.37 4.21
C TYR A 121 -4.16 7.72 2.88
N ASP A 122 -3.21 6.89 2.42
CA ASP A 122 -2.55 7.07 1.12
C ASP A 122 -3.57 7.02 -0.03
N ALA A 123 -4.50 6.06 0.00
CA ALA A 123 -5.56 5.95 -1.00
C ALA A 123 -6.51 7.16 -1.06
N LEU A 124 -6.70 7.85 0.06
CA LEU A 124 -7.52 9.07 0.12
C LEU A 124 -6.75 10.31 -0.36
N THR A 125 -5.47 10.41 -0.02
CA THR A 125 -4.63 11.59 -0.26
C THR A 125 -3.83 11.54 -1.56
N SER A 126 -3.76 10.37 -2.22
CA SER A 126 -3.12 10.21 -3.52
C SER A 126 -4.11 10.45 -4.68
N PRO A 127 -3.74 11.19 -5.74
CA PRO A 127 -4.58 11.34 -6.92
C PRO A 127 -4.70 10.01 -7.65
N ARG A 128 -5.91 9.66 -8.07
CA ARG A 128 -6.18 8.49 -8.92
C ARG A 128 -6.79 8.94 -10.24
N VAL A 129 -6.71 8.10 -11.28
CA VAL A 129 -7.19 8.43 -12.63
C VAL A 129 -8.62 9.01 -12.64
N TYR A 130 -9.47 8.63 -11.65
CA TYR A 130 -10.90 9.04 -11.59
C TYR A 130 -11.27 9.89 -10.40
N LYS A 131 -10.29 10.18 -9.50
CA LYS A 131 -10.59 10.87 -8.24
C LYS A 131 -9.46 11.82 -7.89
N LYS A 132 -9.82 13.11 -7.69
CA LYS A 132 -8.91 14.05 -7.07
C LYS A 132 -8.59 13.59 -5.65
N ALA A 133 -7.35 13.78 -5.23
CA ALA A 133 -6.95 13.58 -3.85
C ALA A 133 -7.85 14.41 -2.90
N TYR A 134 -8.24 13.82 -1.79
CA TYR A 134 -8.83 14.59 -0.69
C TYR A 134 -7.73 15.40 0.03
N SER A 135 -8.14 16.49 0.69
CA SER A 135 -7.23 17.17 1.60
C SER A 135 -6.89 16.29 2.80
N HIS A 136 -5.78 16.58 3.46
CA HIS A 136 -5.37 15.92 4.68
C HIS A 136 -6.52 15.89 5.72
N GLU A 137 -7.13 17.05 5.97
CA GLU A 137 -8.20 17.23 6.95
C GLU A 137 -9.42 16.36 6.61
N LYS A 138 -9.78 16.28 5.31
CA LYS A 138 -10.91 15.44 4.88
C LYS A 138 -10.59 13.95 5.01
N ALA A 139 -9.38 13.54 4.67
CA ALA A 139 -8.93 12.15 4.82
C ALA A 139 -8.93 11.73 6.30
N MET A 140 -8.36 12.55 7.18
CA MET A 140 -8.39 12.33 8.63
C MET A 140 -9.82 12.21 9.15
N GLN A 141 -10.71 13.15 8.78
CA GLN A 141 -12.12 13.09 9.16
C GLN A 141 -12.76 11.74 8.77
N MET A 142 -12.58 11.30 7.51
CA MET A 142 -13.18 10.06 7.01
C MET A 142 -12.67 8.82 7.76
N ILE A 143 -11.39 8.79 8.10
CA ILE A 143 -10.80 7.70 8.89
C ILE A 143 -11.39 7.69 10.31
N LEU A 144 -11.42 8.83 10.96
CA LEU A 144 -11.90 8.96 12.35
C LEU A 144 -13.41 8.71 12.51
N THR A 145 -14.20 9.04 11.49
CA THR A 145 -15.67 8.80 11.50
C THR A 145 -16.04 7.38 11.05
N GLY A 146 -15.06 6.55 10.67
CA GLY A 146 -15.31 5.17 10.23
C GLY A 146 -15.88 5.05 8.81
N GLU A 147 -15.88 6.13 8.00
CA GLU A 147 -16.33 6.08 6.60
C GLU A 147 -15.51 5.09 5.74
N CYS A 148 -14.29 4.76 6.18
CA CYS A 148 -13.36 3.87 5.49
C CYS A 148 -13.17 2.52 6.21
N GLY A 149 -14.04 2.19 7.15
CA GLY A 149 -13.95 1.02 8.02
C GLY A 149 -13.52 1.38 9.44
N VAL A 150 -13.67 0.43 10.34
CA VAL A 150 -13.35 0.59 11.76
C VAL A 150 -11.91 0.16 12.02
N PHE A 151 -11.15 1.02 12.67
CA PHE A 151 -9.76 0.76 13.09
C PHE A 151 -9.65 0.66 14.60
N GLN A 152 -8.55 0.10 15.09
CA GLN A 152 -8.26 0.02 16.51
C GLN A 152 -8.24 1.44 17.14
N PRO A 153 -8.97 1.70 18.24
CA PRO A 153 -9.03 3.04 18.83
C PRO A 153 -7.66 3.60 19.20
N LEU A 154 -6.77 2.78 19.79
CA LEU A 154 -5.42 3.20 20.15
C LEU A 154 -4.61 3.63 18.90
N LEU A 155 -4.73 2.91 17.78
CA LEU A 155 -4.06 3.31 16.54
C LEU A 155 -4.63 4.59 15.95
N LEU A 156 -5.94 4.85 16.13
CA LEU A 156 -6.54 6.13 15.72
C LEU A 156 -5.98 7.28 16.56
N ASP A 157 -5.87 7.11 17.87
CA ASP A 157 -5.27 8.11 18.76
C ASP A 157 -3.82 8.38 18.36
N CYS A 158 -2.99 7.34 18.23
CA CYS A 158 -1.61 7.46 17.74
C CYS A 158 -1.51 8.15 16.38
N PHE A 159 -2.44 7.84 15.47
CA PHE A 159 -2.43 8.43 14.13
C PHE A 159 -2.81 9.91 14.15
N CYS A 160 -3.73 10.31 15.07
CA CYS A 160 -4.05 11.71 15.30
C CYS A 160 -2.85 12.48 15.86
N ASP A 161 -2.12 11.90 16.80
CA ASP A 161 -0.98 12.56 17.43
C ASP A 161 0.12 12.91 16.43
N ILE A 162 0.38 12.00 15.47
CA ILE A 162 1.44 12.16 14.45
C ILE A 162 0.92 12.70 13.10
N GLN A 163 -0.31 13.21 13.04
CA GLN A 163 -0.94 13.59 11.75
C GLN A 163 -0.14 14.61 10.95
N GLU A 164 0.53 15.56 11.62
CA GLU A 164 1.33 16.58 10.94
C GLU A 164 2.63 16.00 10.33
N GLU A 165 3.25 15.03 10.99
CA GLU A 165 4.39 14.30 10.47
C GLU A 165 3.99 13.45 9.26
N VAL A 166 2.85 12.76 9.33
CA VAL A 166 2.29 11.99 8.22
C VAL A 166 1.99 12.89 7.03
N ARG A 167 1.38 14.06 7.27
CA ARG A 167 1.11 15.06 6.25
C ARG A 167 2.38 15.51 5.53
N LYS A 168 3.44 15.85 6.28
CA LYS A 168 4.74 16.27 5.70
C LYS A 168 5.34 15.18 4.80
N VAL A 169 5.38 13.93 5.28
CA VAL A 169 5.93 12.80 4.51
C VAL A 169 5.13 12.58 3.21
N THR A 170 3.80 12.69 3.26
CA THR A 170 2.94 12.53 2.08
C THR A 170 3.14 13.66 1.07
N GLN A 171 3.31 14.91 1.53
CA GLN A 171 3.61 16.05 0.66
C GLN A 171 4.96 15.90 -0.03
N GLU A 172 6.01 15.52 0.71
CA GLU A 172 7.35 15.27 0.15
C GLU A 172 7.34 14.15 -0.90
N LYS A 173 6.56 13.07 -0.67
CA LYS A 173 6.35 11.99 -1.64
C LYS A 173 5.73 12.53 -2.92
N SER A 174 4.62 13.26 -2.82
CA SER A 174 3.92 13.84 -3.95
C SER A 174 4.79 14.80 -4.78
N GLU A 175 5.60 15.63 -4.11
CA GLU A 175 6.55 16.53 -4.79
C GLU A 175 7.66 15.76 -5.53
N LYS A 176 8.15 14.66 -4.97
CA LYS A 176 9.15 13.80 -5.62
C LYS A 176 8.56 13.09 -6.84
N GLU A 177 7.36 12.54 -6.71
CA GLU A 177 6.66 11.88 -7.82
C GLU A 177 6.31 12.87 -8.93
N GLY A 178 5.88 14.10 -8.59
CA GLY A 178 5.68 15.19 -9.54
C GLY A 178 6.95 15.59 -10.29
N LYS A 179 8.12 15.54 -9.65
CA LYS A 179 9.42 15.79 -10.30
C LYS A 179 9.86 14.64 -11.21
N ILE A 180 9.54 13.38 -10.85
CA ILE A 180 9.85 12.20 -11.67
C ILE A 180 8.92 12.12 -12.88
N SER A 181 7.65 12.45 -12.75
CA SER A 181 6.70 12.53 -13.87
C SER A 181 6.99 13.70 -14.81
N GLY A 182 7.66 14.75 -14.33
CA GLY A 182 8.17 15.87 -15.13
C GLY A 182 9.46 15.56 -15.89
N PHE A 183 10.08 14.38 -15.70
CA PHE A 183 11.12 13.86 -16.58
C PHE A 183 10.41 13.34 -17.83
N GLU A 184 10.17 14.26 -18.77
CA GLU A 184 9.37 13.98 -19.94
C GLU A 184 9.96 12.83 -20.76
N LEU A 185 9.08 11.98 -21.34
CA LEU A 185 9.43 10.99 -22.36
C LEU A 185 10.28 11.61 -23.50
N THR A 186 10.24 12.91 -23.66
CA THR A 186 11.08 13.74 -24.54
C THR A 186 12.55 13.62 -24.19
N ASP A 187 12.92 13.74 -22.92
CA ASP A 187 14.34 13.67 -22.47
C ASP A 187 14.91 12.25 -22.63
N LEU A 188 14.07 11.22 -22.42
CA LEU A 188 14.46 9.84 -22.68
C LEU A 188 14.66 9.57 -24.19
N LYS A 189 13.79 10.10 -25.03
CA LYS A 189 13.91 10.00 -26.50
C LYS A 189 15.11 10.78 -27.02
N GLU A 190 15.45 11.90 -26.43
CA GLU A 190 16.61 12.71 -26.81
C GLU A 190 17.91 12.05 -26.34
N THR A 191 17.92 11.49 -25.12
CA THR A 191 19.05 10.71 -24.59
C THR A 191 19.27 9.43 -25.41
N LEU A 192 18.22 8.71 -25.80
CA LEU A 192 18.31 7.52 -26.65
C LEU A 192 18.76 7.85 -28.08
N LYS A 193 18.35 8.99 -28.65
CA LYS A 193 18.84 9.47 -29.94
C LYS A 193 20.33 9.82 -29.91
N ASN A 194 20.81 10.40 -28.80
CA ASN A 194 22.20 10.81 -28.64
C ASN A 194 23.14 9.66 -28.22
N SER A 195 22.60 8.52 -27.79
CA SER A 195 23.40 7.36 -27.33
C SER A 195 23.88 6.41 -28.42
N HIS A 196 23.67 6.70 -29.70
CA HIS A 196 24.01 5.83 -30.85
C HIS A 196 23.55 4.37 -30.76
N LEU A 197 22.68 4.03 -29.80
CA LEU A 197 22.15 2.67 -29.60
C LEU A 197 20.97 2.32 -30.50
N ILE A 198 20.48 3.28 -31.30
CA ILE A 198 19.47 3.04 -32.34
C ILE A 198 20.14 3.37 -33.68
N GLY A 199 21.18 2.61 -34.03
CA GLY A 199 21.70 2.51 -35.39
C GLY A 199 20.85 1.48 -36.15
N ASP A 200 20.20 1.97 -37.21
CA ASP A 200 19.75 1.20 -38.41
C ASP A 200 18.96 -0.10 -38.19
N LEU A 201 17.73 0.01 -37.67
CA LEU A 201 16.67 -0.96 -38.02
C LEU A 201 15.94 -0.46 -39.27
N LYS A 202 16.51 -0.73 -40.45
CA LYS A 202 15.75 -0.66 -41.71
C LYS A 202 14.76 -1.84 -41.74
N PRO A 203 13.48 -1.61 -42.05
CA PRO A 203 12.56 -2.72 -42.28
C PRO A 203 13.00 -3.47 -43.55
N GLU A 204 13.30 -4.77 -43.41
CA GLU A 204 13.47 -5.66 -44.56
C GLU A 204 12.18 -5.69 -45.39
N LYS A 205 12.28 -5.26 -46.62
CA LYS A 205 11.21 -5.47 -47.63
C LYS A 205 11.27 -6.93 -48.08
N ASN A 206 10.33 -7.71 -47.61
CA ASN A 206 10.08 -9.02 -48.22
C ASN A 206 9.49 -8.82 -49.62
N HIS A 207 10.19 -9.42 -50.58
CA HIS A 207 9.69 -9.69 -51.95
C HIS A 207 8.85 -10.97 -51.96
#